data_910182607edacfd7393b4660c05afd24
#
_entry.id   910182607edacfd7393b4660c05afd24
#
_cell.length_a   1.000
_cell.length_b   1.000
_cell.length_c   1.000
_cell.angle_alpha   90.00
_cell.angle_beta   90.00
_cell.angle_gamma   90.00
#
_symmetry.space_group_name_H-M   'P 1'
#
loop_
_entity.id
_entity.type
_entity.pdbx_description
1 polymer ?
#
loop_
_entity_poly.entity_id
_entity_poly.type
_entity_poly.pdbx_seq_one_letter_code
_entity_poly.pdbx_strand_id
1 'polypeptide(L)'
;MSILTDPGADYVKISQQLTNVGWLSSHMYQCILIQTGLIDQKNLTLNAICNYLENTIPASCATEYKGNAVLFINLDLCTMTVQEISDKIEGFIKSSMLSAGYSRKMLGHFNFHRQYTQASVTLQVGKRKNPAESIHYFNSIALPYILEQATRKLPAYMICHEKLLSLKYKDEAKQSHLYDTLRCFLEHNQNIAHTASALFIHRTTLLYRLDKIKAFLDSDLTDRDEILYLLLSFHLMDMEEENQNTNA
;
A
#
# COMPACT_ATOMS: atom_id res chain seq x y z
N MET A 1 11.13 -19.61 13.88
CA MET A 1 11.54 -19.44 12.47
C MET A 1 10.65 -20.20 11.47
N SER A 2 10.27 -21.45 11.72
CA SER A 2 9.43 -22.23 10.80
C SER A 2 8.09 -21.57 10.42
N ILE A 3 7.49 -20.80 11.32
CA ILE A 3 6.21 -20.10 11.09
C ILE A 3 6.26 -19.03 9.98
N LEU A 4 7.44 -18.51 9.68
CA LEU A 4 7.63 -17.50 8.64
C LEU A 4 7.95 -18.11 7.28
N THR A 5 8.47 -19.34 7.24
CA THR A 5 9.01 -19.97 6.03
C THR A 5 8.04 -20.89 5.33
N ASP A 6 7.17 -21.57 6.09
CA ASP A 6 6.36 -22.67 5.58
C ASP A 6 4.88 -22.47 5.92
N PRO A 7 4.01 -22.29 4.89
CA PRO A 7 2.56 -22.32 5.09
C PRO A 7 2.05 -23.66 5.63
N GLY A 8 2.86 -24.73 5.51
CA GLY A 8 2.58 -26.08 6.01
C GLY A 8 3.33 -26.43 7.30
N ALA A 9 4.03 -25.46 7.94
CA ALA A 9 4.70 -25.69 9.22
C ALA A 9 3.73 -26.29 10.24
N ASP A 10 4.25 -27.13 11.15
CA ASP A 10 3.47 -27.75 12.21
C ASP A 10 2.82 -26.69 13.13
N TYR A 11 1.72 -26.12 12.63
CA TYR A 11 0.95 -25.08 13.32
C TYR A 11 0.47 -25.53 14.71
N VAL A 12 0.24 -26.84 14.89
CA VAL A 12 -0.21 -27.36 16.17
C VAL A 12 0.88 -27.20 17.22
N LYS A 13 2.11 -27.59 16.91
CA LYS A 13 3.27 -27.47 17.80
C LYS A 13 3.60 -26.02 18.10
N ILE A 14 3.62 -25.17 17.07
CA ILE A 14 3.91 -23.73 17.22
C ILE A 14 2.82 -23.05 18.03
N SER A 15 1.55 -23.35 17.75
CA SER A 15 0.41 -22.81 18.48
C SER A 15 0.48 -23.18 19.97
N GLN A 16 0.82 -24.43 20.30
CA GLN A 16 1.03 -24.86 21.66
C GLN A 16 2.16 -24.09 22.35
N GLN A 17 3.28 -23.90 21.68
CA GLN A 17 4.41 -23.12 22.24
C GLN A 17 4.03 -21.66 22.51
N LEU A 18 3.32 -21.01 21.57
CA LEU A 18 2.85 -19.64 21.74
C LEU A 18 1.81 -19.55 22.89
N THR A 19 0.89 -20.50 22.96
CA THR A 19 -0.10 -20.56 24.04
C THR A 19 0.57 -20.72 25.42
N ASN A 20 1.65 -21.49 25.53
CA ASN A 20 2.38 -21.68 26.78
C ASN A 20 3.03 -20.38 27.29
N VAL A 21 3.33 -19.43 26.40
CA VAL A 21 3.84 -18.10 26.78
C VAL A 21 2.73 -17.04 26.80
N GLY A 22 1.46 -17.46 26.79
CA GLY A 22 0.30 -16.57 26.89
C GLY A 22 -0.12 -15.91 25.59
N TRP A 23 0.47 -16.28 24.45
CA TRP A 23 0.09 -15.76 23.14
C TRP A 23 -1.04 -16.61 22.56
N LEU A 24 -2.28 -16.10 22.64
CA LEU A 24 -3.48 -16.85 22.29
C LEU A 24 -3.94 -16.60 20.86
N SER A 25 -4.65 -17.58 20.28
CA SER A 25 -5.26 -17.43 18.95
C SER A 25 -6.39 -16.39 18.91
N SER A 26 -6.91 -15.97 20.06
CA SER A 26 -7.92 -14.92 20.22
C SER A 26 -7.33 -13.51 20.35
N HIS A 27 -6.01 -13.37 20.41
CA HIS A 27 -5.36 -12.07 20.53
C HIS A 27 -5.11 -11.42 19.16
N MET A 28 -5.09 -10.09 19.15
CA MET A 28 -4.70 -9.29 18.00
C MET A 28 -3.19 -9.10 17.92
N TYR A 29 -2.65 -9.25 16.74
CA TYR A 29 -1.22 -9.14 16.48
C TYR A 29 -0.94 -8.16 15.34
N GLN A 30 0.26 -7.60 15.35
CA GLN A 30 0.79 -6.81 14.25
C GLN A 30 2.25 -7.21 13.97
N CYS A 31 2.60 -7.32 12.70
CA CYS A 31 3.97 -7.55 12.25
C CYS A 31 4.57 -6.27 11.69
N ILE A 32 5.80 -6.00 12.03
CA ILE A 32 6.60 -4.90 11.48
C ILE A 32 7.90 -5.49 10.96
N LEU A 33 8.18 -5.27 9.68
CA LEU A 33 9.45 -5.64 9.07
C LEU A 33 10.35 -4.43 9.03
N ILE A 34 11.56 -4.56 9.57
CA ILE A 34 12.53 -3.48 9.69
C ILE A 34 13.79 -3.85 8.91
N GLN A 35 14.19 -2.96 8.02
CA GLN A 35 15.36 -3.11 7.16
C GLN A 35 16.41 -2.06 7.52
N THR A 36 17.67 -2.49 7.62
CA THR A 36 18.81 -1.61 7.79
C THR A 36 19.15 -0.89 6.49
N GLY A 37 19.58 0.37 6.60
CA GLY A 37 20.16 1.12 5.47
C GLY A 37 21.53 0.57 5.05
N LEU A 38 21.99 0.99 3.87
CA LEU A 38 23.30 0.55 3.32
C LEU A 38 24.51 1.06 4.14
N ILE A 39 24.32 2.05 4.99
CA ILE A 39 25.43 2.84 5.56
C ILE A 39 25.87 2.35 6.95
N ASP A 40 25.06 1.62 7.71
CA ASP A 40 25.35 1.37 9.14
C ASP A 40 25.37 -0.09 9.59
N GLN A 41 25.67 -1.01 8.70
CA GLN A 41 25.82 -2.45 9.04
C GLN A 41 26.94 -2.72 10.07
N LYS A 42 27.84 -1.75 10.33
CA LYS A 42 28.97 -1.94 11.24
C LYS A 42 28.63 -1.67 12.72
N ASN A 43 27.68 -0.79 13.01
CA ASN A 43 27.37 -0.35 14.38
C ASN A 43 26.00 -0.82 14.89
N LEU A 44 25.03 -1.13 14.03
CA LEU A 44 23.71 -1.59 14.44
C LEU A 44 23.41 -2.97 13.83
N THR A 45 23.75 -4.02 14.58
CA THR A 45 23.44 -5.39 14.13
C THR A 45 21.94 -5.68 14.22
N LEU A 46 21.43 -6.58 13.38
CA LEU A 46 20.04 -7.02 13.44
C LEU A 46 19.65 -7.55 14.82
N ASN A 47 20.59 -8.25 15.48
CA ASN A 47 20.39 -8.73 16.84
C ASN A 47 20.22 -7.59 17.85
N ALA A 48 21.02 -6.52 17.74
CA ALA A 48 20.87 -5.33 18.57
C ALA A 48 19.53 -4.64 18.36
N ILE A 49 19.05 -4.55 17.10
CA ILE A 49 17.72 -4.03 16.77
C ILE A 49 16.64 -4.90 17.43
N CYS A 50 16.69 -6.22 17.27
CA CYS A 50 15.71 -7.13 17.88
C CYS A 50 15.68 -6.98 19.41
N ASN A 51 16.85 -6.99 20.07
CA ASN A 51 16.94 -6.81 21.51
C ASN A 51 16.40 -5.46 21.98
N TYR A 52 16.71 -4.38 21.27
CA TYR A 52 16.16 -3.06 21.58
C TYR A 52 14.63 -3.04 21.50
N LEU A 53 14.07 -3.62 20.46
CA LEU A 53 12.62 -3.65 20.25
C LEU A 53 11.90 -4.46 21.33
N GLU A 54 12.40 -5.64 21.66
CA GLU A 54 11.81 -6.49 22.72
C GLU A 54 11.90 -5.84 24.11
N ASN A 55 13.00 -5.14 24.40
CA ASN A 55 13.15 -4.42 25.67
C ASN A 55 12.28 -3.14 25.73
N THR A 56 11.94 -2.55 24.58
CA THR A 56 11.20 -1.28 24.51
C THR A 56 9.70 -1.49 24.41
N ILE A 57 9.26 -2.54 23.71
CA ILE A 57 7.84 -2.81 23.45
C ILE A 57 7.42 -4.08 24.22
N PRO A 58 6.61 -3.94 25.27
CA PRO A 58 6.10 -5.09 26.03
C PRO A 58 5.30 -6.04 25.15
N ALA A 59 5.33 -7.32 25.49
CA ALA A 59 4.61 -8.38 24.77
C ALA A 59 4.92 -8.43 23.27
N SER A 60 6.19 -8.16 22.92
CA SER A 60 6.68 -8.29 21.56
C SER A 60 7.70 -9.44 21.46
N CYS A 61 7.92 -9.89 20.24
CA CYS A 61 8.95 -10.87 19.89
C CYS A 61 9.60 -10.41 18.58
N ALA A 62 10.91 -10.24 18.60
CA ALA A 62 11.69 -9.83 17.45
C ALA A 62 12.68 -10.92 17.04
N THR A 63 12.85 -11.13 15.76
CA THR A 63 13.78 -12.12 15.22
C THR A 63 14.40 -11.65 13.93
N GLU A 64 15.66 -12.07 13.70
CA GLU A 64 16.28 -11.90 12.40
C GLU A 64 15.73 -12.91 11.40
N TYR A 65 15.30 -12.43 10.23
CA TYR A 65 14.85 -13.28 9.14
C TYR A 65 15.13 -12.64 7.78
N LYS A 66 15.80 -13.38 6.89
CA LYS A 66 16.19 -12.94 5.53
C LYS A 66 16.89 -11.55 5.52
N GLY A 67 17.78 -11.32 6.48
CA GLY A 67 18.55 -10.09 6.57
C GLY A 67 17.74 -8.86 7.04
N ASN A 68 16.60 -9.07 7.68
CA ASN A 68 15.75 -8.03 8.26
C ASN A 68 15.41 -8.39 9.72
N ALA A 69 15.07 -7.39 10.52
CA ALA A 69 14.44 -7.62 11.81
C ALA A 69 12.92 -7.71 11.64
N VAL A 70 12.32 -8.77 12.14
CA VAL A 70 10.88 -9.01 12.11
C VAL A 70 10.34 -8.92 13.51
N LEU A 71 9.50 -7.96 13.78
CA LEU A 71 8.86 -7.72 15.07
C LEU A 71 7.38 -8.14 15.01
N PHE A 72 6.98 -9.02 15.92
CA PHE A 72 5.57 -9.29 16.22
C PHE A 72 5.20 -8.68 17.56
N ILE A 73 4.05 -8.02 17.62
CA ILE A 73 3.51 -7.40 18.83
C ILE A 73 2.16 -8.04 19.12
N ASN A 74 2.01 -8.54 20.36
CA ASN A 74 0.71 -8.95 20.86
C ASN A 74 0.00 -7.73 21.46
N LEU A 75 -0.98 -7.20 20.75
CA LEU A 75 -1.64 -5.95 21.10
C LEU A 75 -2.56 -6.07 22.31
N ASP A 76 -3.03 -7.30 22.64
CA ASP A 76 -3.90 -7.54 23.80
C ASP A 76 -3.11 -7.70 25.12
N LEU A 77 -1.85 -8.14 25.02
CA LEU A 77 -0.96 -8.25 26.20
C LEU A 77 -0.08 -7.02 26.36
N CYS A 78 0.07 -6.20 25.33
CA CYS A 78 0.89 -4.99 25.40
C CYS A 78 0.23 -3.96 26.31
N THR A 79 0.96 -3.50 27.32
CA THR A 79 0.47 -2.49 28.27
C THR A 79 0.50 -1.06 27.72
N MET A 80 1.09 -0.86 26.55
CA MET A 80 1.17 0.42 25.87
C MET A 80 0.00 0.61 24.92
N THR A 81 -0.43 1.85 24.76
CA THR A 81 -1.39 2.23 23.73
C THR A 81 -0.77 2.10 22.32
N VAL A 82 -1.62 1.97 21.31
CA VAL A 82 -1.17 1.91 19.91
C VAL A 82 -0.34 3.14 19.52
N GLN A 83 -0.70 4.31 20.05
CA GLN A 83 0.04 5.54 19.77
C GLN A 83 1.44 5.52 20.40
N GLU A 84 1.56 5.11 21.66
CA GLU A 84 2.87 5.00 22.33
C GLU A 84 3.79 3.98 21.65
N ILE A 85 3.24 2.86 21.18
CA ILE A 85 3.98 1.87 20.38
C ILE A 85 4.50 2.52 19.09
N SER A 86 3.61 3.20 18.36
CA SER A 86 3.95 3.88 17.11
C SER A 86 5.06 4.91 17.33
N ASP A 87 4.88 5.80 18.31
CA ASP A 87 5.83 6.89 18.59
C ASP A 87 7.24 6.35 18.93
N LYS A 88 7.32 5.29 19.74
CA LYS A 88 8.59 4.67 20.10
C LYS A 88 9.29 4.00 18.91
N ILE A 89 8.56 3.20 18.15
CA ILE A 89 9.11 2.50 16.99
C ILE A 89 9.49 3.49 15.90
N GLU A 90 8.64 4.47 15.60
CA GLU A 90 8.92 5.48 14.59
C GLU A 90 10.11 6.36 14.97
N GLY A 91 10.20 6.77 16.23
CA GLY A 91 11.35 7.50 16.76
C GLY A 91 12.65 6.71 16.58
N PHE A 92 12.64 5.41 16.90
CA PHE A 92 13.79 4.54 16.71
C PHE A 92 14.15 4.37 15.23
N ILE A 93 13.18 4.09 14.35
CA ILE A 93 13.38 3.93 12.91
C ILE A 93 14.02 5.19 12.30
N LYS A 94 13.47 6.36 12.60
CA LYS A 94 13.96 7.65 12.09
C LYS A 94 15.36 7.99 12.61
N SER A 95 15.61 7.84 13.92
CA SER A 95 16.92 8.14 14.53
C SER A 95 18.02 7.20 14.08
N SER A 96 17.69 5.96 13.75
CA SER A 96 18.64 4.93 13.31
C SER A 96 18.73 4.79 11.78
N MET A 97 18.09 5.68 11.01
CA MET A 97 18.05 5.65 9.53
C MET A 97 17.63 4.28 8.97
N LEU A 98 16.69 3.62 9.63
CA LEU A 98 16.10 2.35 9.22
C LEU A 98 14.88 2.60 8.33
N SER A 99 14.38 1.53 7.70
CA SER A 99 13.09 1.56 6.99
C SER A 99 12.19 0.48 7.55
N ALA A 100 10.88 0.75 7.65
CA ALA A 100 9.92 -0.19 8.21
C ALA A 100 8.65 -0.31 7.37
N GLY A 101 8.15 -1.55 7.25
CA GLY A 101 6.86 -1.87 6.66
C GLY A 101 5.94 -2.50 7.70
N TYR A 102 4.75 -1.95 7.86
CA TYR A 102 3.76 -2.39 8.83
C TYR A 102 2.68 -3.24 8.17
N SER A 103 2.39 -4.42 8.74
CA SER A 103 1.20 -5.18 8.39
C SER A 103 -0.06 -4.51 8.97
N ARG A 104 -1.23 -4.97 8.50
CA ARG A 104 -2.48 -4.76 9.25
C ARG A 104 -2.44 -5.54 10.56
N LYS A 105 -3.22 -5.09 11.54
CA LYS A 105 -3.53 -5.87 12.73
C LYS A 105 -4.43 -7.05 12.33
N MET A 106 -4.12 -8.24 12.82
CA MET A 106 -4.88 -9.46 12.49
C MET A 106 -5.07 -10.31 13.74
N LEU A 107 -6.24 -10.93 13.83
CA LEU A 107 -6.57 -11.86 14.89
C LEU A 107 -5.78 -13.16 14.71
N GLY A 108 -5.19 -13.65 15.80
CA GLY A 108 -4.58 -14.96 15.88
C GLY A 108 -3.19 -15.09 15.31
N HIS A 109 -2.33 -15.79 16.06
CA HIS A 109 -0.95 -16.09 15.68
C HIS A 109 -0.83 -17.00 14.44
N PHE A 110 -1.93 -17.67 14.04
CA PHE A 110 -1.99 -18.44 12.78
C PHE A 110 -1.87 -17.53 11.54
N ASN A 111 -1.98 -16.22 11.69
CA ASN A 111 -1.77 -15.24 10.63
C ASN A 111 -0.34 -14.68 10.54
N PHE A 112 0.61 -15.12 11.35
CA PHE A 112 1.97 -14.57 11.38
C PHE A 112 2.68 -14.61 10.03
N HIS A 113 2.56 -15.70 9.28
CA HIS A 113 3.11 -15.76 7.93
C HIS A 113 2.47 -14.72 6.98
N ARG A 114 1.14 -14.56 7.05
CA ARG A 114 0.42 -13.56 6.25
C ARG A 114 0.80 -12.15 6.63
N GLN A 115 0.93 -11.88 7.93
CA GLN A 115 1.36 -10.57 8.44
C GLN A 115 2.79 -10.24 8.02
N TYR A 116 3.70 -11.20 8.12
CA TYR A 116 5.08 -11.05 7.62
C TYR A 116 5.10 -10.76 6.12
N THR A 117 4.38 -11.54 5.32
CA THR A 117 4.28 -11.32 3.87
C THR A 117 3.73 -9.93 3.57
N GLN A 118 2.70 -9.51 4.29
CA GLN A 118 2.10 -8.18 4.12
C GLN A 118 3.09 -7.06 4.52
N ALA A 119 3.80 -7.19 5.63
CA ALA A 119 4.82 -6.22 6.06
C ALA A 119 5.98 -6.13 5.05
N SER A 120 6.39 -7.27 4.48
CA SER A 120 7.42 -7.34 3.43
C SER A 120 6.99 -6.62 2.16
N VAL A 121 5.78 -6.89 1.68
CA VAL A 121 5.19 -6.18 0.53
C VAL A 121 5.08 -4.69 0.82
N THR A 122 4.64 -4.32 2.03
CA THR A 122 4.51 -2.92 2.44
C THR A 122 5.84 -2.19 2.33
N LEU A 123 6.91 -2.79 2.85
CA LEU A 123 8.23 -2.18 2.78
C LEU A 123 8.73 -2.04 1.34
N GLN A 124 8.60 -3.09 0.53
CA GLN A 124 9.06 -3.09 -0.86
C GLN A 124 8.33 -2.06 -1.72
N VAL A 125 7.01 -2.07 -1.71
CA VAL A 125 6.18 -1.15 -2.50
C VAL A 125 6.30 0.27 -1.97
N GLY A 126 6.29 0.44 -0.64
CA GLY A 126 6.40 1.74 0.01
C GLY A 126 7.71 2.45 -0.34
N LYS A 127 8.85 1.77 -0.22
CA LYS A 127 10.16 2.33 -0.58
C LYS A 127 10.26 2.74 -2.05
N ARG A 128 9.60 2.03 -2.94
CA ARG A 128 9.60 2.36 -4.36
C ARG A 128 8.72 3.56 -4.66
N LYS A 129 7.54 3.64 -4.03
CA LYS A 129 6.58 4.73 -4.26
C LYS A 129 6.95 6.01 -3.52
N ASN A 130 7.41 5.89 -2.29
CA ASN A 130 7.75 7.01 -1.42
C ASN A 130 9.15 6.81 -0.81
N PRO A 131 10.22 6.92 -1.60
CA PRO A 131 11.59 6.63 -1.14
C PRO A 131 12.07 7.60 -0.05
N ALA A 132 11.47 8.77 0.08
CA ALA A 132 11.77 9.74 1.13
C ALA A 132 11.22 9.36 2.51
N GLU A 133 10.22 8.45 2.57
CA GLU A 133 9.63 7.99 3.80
C GLU A 133 10.38 6.76 4.33
N SER A 134 10.59 6.74 5.65
CA SER A 134 11.21 5.60 6.33
C SER A 134 10.19 4.58 6.82
N ILE A 135 8.91 4.95 6.87
CA ILE A 135 7.84 4.13 7.45
C ILE A 135 6.69 4.03 6.48
N HIS A 136 6.26 2.79 6.23
CA HIS A 136 5.20 2.50 5.28
C HIS A 136 4.13 1.63 5.93
N TYR A 137 2.87 1.96 5.65
CA TYR A 137 1.69 1.23 6.14
C TYR A 137 0.98 0.52 4.98
N PHE A 138 0.50 -0.69 5.21
CA PHE A 138 -0.13 -1.47 4.14
C PHE A 138 -1.32 -0.76 3.48
N ASN A 139 -2.14 -0.06 4.28
CA ASN A 139 -3.30 0.64 3.70
C ASN A 139 -2.91 1.72 2.70
N SER A 140 -1.77 2.39 2.89
CA SER A 140 -1.29 3.43 1.97
C SER A 140 -0.76 2.86 0.66
N ILE A 141 -0.29 1.61 0.67
CA ILE A 141 0.27 0.96 -0.51
C ILE A 141 -0.67 -0.08 -1.14
N ALA A 142 -1.85 -0.28 -0.57
CA ALA A 142 -2.74 -1.36 -0.99
C ALA A 142 -3.18 -1.21 -2.46
N LEU A 143 -3.60 -0.01 -2.86
CA LEU A 143 -3.98 0.25 -4.25
C LEU A 143 -2.80 0.12 -5.22
N PRO A 144 -1.64 0.78 -5.01
CA PRO A 144 -0.44 0.52 -5.82
C PRO A 144 -0.09 -0.96 -5.94
N TYR A 145 -0.14 -1.72 -4.84
CA TYR A 145 0.12 -3.15 -4.87
C TYR A 145 -0.87 -3.92 -5.74
N ILE A 146 -2.19 -3.62 -5.65
CA ILE A 146 -3.22 -4.25 -6.48
C ILE A 146 -2.95 -3.98 -7.96
N LEU A 147 -2.66 -2.74 -8.33
CA LEU A 147 -2.37 -2.35 -9.71
C LEU A 147 -1.12 -3.05 -10.26
N GLU A 148 -0.05 -3.16 -9.45
CA GLU A 148 1.15 -3.91 -9.82
C GLU A 148 0.88 -5.41 -10.02
N GLN A 149 0.00 -6.02 -9.20
CA GLN A 149 -0.38 -7.42 -9.41
C GLN A 149 -1.21 -7.59 -10.69
N ALA A 150 -2.10 -6.64 -11.00
CA ALA A 150 -2.90 -6.66 -12.22
C ALA A 150 -2.02 -6.58 -13.48
N THR A 151 -0.95 -5.79 -13.45
CA THR A 151 -0.04 -5.59 -14.59
C THR A 151 1.07 -6.63 -14.74
N ARG A 152 1.13 -7.66 -13.88
CA ARG A 152 2.18 -8.69 -13.94
C ARG A 152 2.21 -9.51 -15.23
N LYS A 153 1.05 -9.78 -15.83
CA LYS A 153 0.92 -10.58 -17.04
C LYS A 153 0.62 -9.75 -18.28
N LEU A 154 -0.15 -8.71 -18.11
CA LEU A 154 -0.59 -7.82 -19.19
C LEU A 154 -0.17 -6.39 -18.83
N PRO A 155 0.48 -5.65 -19.73
CA PRO A 155 0.81 -4.25 -19.50
C PRO A 155 -0.46 -3.41 -19.34
N ALA A 156 -0.33 -2.24 -18.72
CA ALA A 156 -1.48 -1.39 -18.38
C ALA A 156 -2.37 -1.07 -19.59
N TYR A 157 -1.80 -0.75 -20.74
CA TYR A 157 -2.57 -0.44 -21.95
C TYR A 157 -3.47 -1.58 -22.46
N MET A 158 -3.16 -2.84 -22.10
CA MET A 158 -3.99 -4.00 -22.48
C MET A 158 -5.15 -4.27 -21.51
N ILE A 159 -5.11 -3.67 -20.33
CA ILE A 159 -6.13 -3.87 -19.29
C ILE A 159 -6.85 -2.58 -18.90
N CYS A 160 -6.48 -1.43 -19.48
CA CYS A 160 -7.21 -0.19 -19.34
C CYS A 160 -8.47 -0.16 -20.22
N HIS A 161 -9.42 0.66 -19.85
CA HIS A 161 -10.64 0.88 -20.65
C HIS A 161 -10.28 1.39 -22.04
N GLU A 162 -10.65 0.64 -23.09
CA GLU A 162 -10.22 0.87 -24.49
C GLU A 162 -10.59 2.28 -25.00
N LYS A 163 -11.84 2.71 -24.76
CA LYS A 163 -12.29 4.04 -25.18
C LYS A 163 -11.62 5.17 -24.41
N LEU A 164 -11.18 4.91 -23.14
CA LEU A 164 -10.42 5.89 -22.37
C LEU A 164 -9.03 6.12 -22.97
N LEU A 165 -8.32 5.05 -23.34
CA LEU A 165 -7.04 5.15 -24.05
C LEU A 165 -7.21 5.92 -25.37
N SER A 166 -8.25 5.58 -26.15
CA SER A 166 -8.57 6.28 -27.40
C SER A 166 -8.88 7.76 -27.19
N LEU A 167 -9.55 8.11 -26.07
CA LEU A 167 -9.84 9.49 -25.69
C LEU A 167 -8.55 10.26 -25.40
N LYS A 168 -7.63 9.67 -24.62
CA LYS A 168 -6.34 10.27 -24.28
C LYS A 168 -5.55 10.64 -25.54
N TYR A 169 -5.33 9.70 -26.46
CA TYR A 169 -4.60 9.94 -27.71
C TYR A 169 -5.26 11.02 -28.61
N LYS A 170 -6.59 11.03 -28.66
CA LYS A 170 -7.31 12.07 -29.43
C LYS A 170 -7.23 13.44 -28.78
N ASP A 171 -7.21 13.48 -27.47
CA ASP A 171 -7.13 14.72 -26.69
C ASP A 171 -5.75 15.38 -26.83
N GLU A 172 -4.68 14.59 -26.78
CA GLU A 172 -3.32 15.04 -27.04
C GLU A 172 -3.18 15.69 -28.42
N ALA A 173 -3.82 15.09 -29.44
CA ALA A 173 -3.79 15.61 -30.81
C ALA A 173 -4.62 16.89 -31.00
N LYS A 174 -5.71 17.08 -30.25
CA LYS A 174 -6.70 18.17 -30.46
C LYS A 174 -6.73 19.21 -29.35
N GLN A 175 -6.05 18.99 -28.23
CA GLN A 175 -6.06 19.83 -27.03
C GLN A 175 -7.50 20.15 -26.55
N SER A 176 -8.39 19.15 -26.63
CA SER A 176 -9.82 19.34 -26.31
C SER A 176 -10.13 19.27 -24.80
N HIS A 177 -9.16 18.80 -24.00
CA HIS A 177 -9.25 18.65 -22.52
C HIS A 177 -10.40 17.76 -22.04
N LEU A 178 -10.84 16.81 -22.87
CA LEU A 178 -11.93 15.90 -22.50
C LEU A 178 -11.44 14.81 -21.52
N TYR A 179 -10.21 14.32 -21.71
CA TYR A 179 -9.59 13.32 -20.83
C TYR A 179 -9.45 13.84 -19.40
N ASP A 180 -8.86 15.02 -19.22
CA ASP A 180 -8.71 15.66 -17.92
C ASP A 180 -10.07 16.02 -17.30
N THR A 181 -11.04 16.42 -18.16
CA THR A 181 -12.39 16.72 -17.70
C THR A 181 -13.08 15.49 -17.15
N LEU A 182 -12.98 14.33 -17.83
CA LEU A 182 -13.55 13.07 -17.36
C LEU A 182 -12.91 12.65 -16.04
N ARG A 183 -11.59 12.68 -15.95
CA ARG A 183 -10.85 12.36 -14.75
C ARG A 183 -11.32 13.20 -13.58
N CYS A 184 -11.25 14.50 -13.71
CA CYS A 184 -11.67 15.44 -12.67
C CYS A 184 -13.16 15.23 -12.27
N PHE A 185 -14.03 14.94 -13.22
CA PHE A 185 -15.44 14.67 -12.93
C PHE A 185 -15.66 13.42 -12.09
N LEU A 186 -14.96 12.33 -12.41
CA LEU A 186 -15.05 11.07 -11.65
C LEU A 186 -14.41 11.21 -10.27
N GLU A 187 -13.24 11.83 -10.15
CA GLU A 187 -12.54 12.09 -8.88
C GLU A 187 -13.36 12.97 -7.92
N HIS A 188 -14.19 13.87 -8.46
CA HIS A 188 -15.12 14.69 -7.68
C HIS A 188 -16.52 14.06 -7.52
N ASN A 189 -16.60 12.71 -7.59
CA ASN A 189 -17.85 11.96 -7.43
C ASN A 189 -18.98 12.47 -8.35
N GLN A 190 -18.65 12.85 -9.57
CA GLN A 190 -19.60 13.35 -10.58
C GLN A 190 -20.33 14.66 -10.18
N ASN A 191 -19.73 15.42 -9.27
CA ASN A 191 -20.28 16.69 -8.83
C ASN A 191 -19.93 17.81 -9.82
N ILE A 192 -20.92 18.27 -10.58
CA ILE A 192 -20.77 19.30 -11.61
C ILE A 192 -20.18 20.61 -11.04
N ALA A 193 -20.65 21.06 -9.87
CA ALA A 193 -20.20 22.33 -9.31
C ALA A 193 -18.73 22.25 -8.85
N HIS A 194 -18.36 21.19 -8.17
CA HIS A 194 -17.00 20.97 -7.71
C HIS A 194 -16.04 20.77 -8.90
N THR A 195 -16.44 20.01 -9.91
CA THR A 195 -15.63 19.77 -11.11
C THR A 195 -15.41 21.06 -11.90
N ALA A 196 -16.47 21.86 -12.13
CA ALA A 196 -16.34 23.12 -12.85
C ALA A 196 -15.39 24.10 -12.11
N SER A 197 -15.50 24.16 -10.78
CA SER A 197 -14.60 24.96 -9.95
C SER A 197 -13.16 24.45 -10.02
N ALA A 198 -12.93 23.15 -9.90
CA ALA A 198 -11.59 22.55 -9.95
C ALA A 198 -10.91 22.75 -11.32
N LEU A 199 -11.67 22.72 -12.40
CA LEU A 199 -11.16 22.95 -13.76
C LEU A 199 -11.11 24.43 -14.18
N PHE A 200 -11.56 25.35 -13.32
CA PHE A 200 -11.66 26.79 -13.61
C PHE A 200 -12.44 27.10 -14.87
N ILE A 201 -13.55 26.36 -15.14
CA ILE A 201 -14.42 26.55 -16.28
C ILE A 201 -15.87 26.85 -15.87
N HIS A 202 -16.65 27.47 -16.77
CA HIS A 202 -18.05 27.66 -16.53
C HIS A 202 -18.82 26.34 -16.59
N ARG A 203 -19.90 26.22 -15.81
CA ARG A 203 -20.78 25.04 -15.78
C ARG A 203 -21.26 24.59 -17.16
N THR A 204 -21.61 25.52 -18.02
CA THR A 204 -22.07 25.20 -19.39
C THR A 204 -20.98 24.57 -20.24
N THR A 205 -19.72 25.02 -20.08
CA THR A 205 -18.56 24.41 -20.74
C THR A 205 -18.32 23.00 -20.26
N LEU A 206 -18.45 22.77 -18.95
CA LEU A 206 -18.35 21.43 -18.39
C LEU A 206 -19.42 20.50 -18.94
N LEU A 207 -20.70 20.92 -18.95
CA LEU A 207 -21.77 20.09 -19.46
C LEU A 207 -21.56 19.75 -20.94
N TYR A 208 -21.17 20.71 -21.77
CA TYR A 208 -20.82 20.47 -23.17
C TYR A 208 -19.69 19.44 -23.34
N ARG A 209 -18.63 19.53 -22.50
CA ARG A 209 -17.54 18.53 -22.52
C ARG A 209 -18.05 17.17 -22.10
N LEU A 210 -18.86 17.08 -21.03
CA LEU A 210 -19.43 15.82 -20.54
C LEU A 210 -20.34 15.16 -21.59
N ASP A 211 -21.16 15.92 -22.32
CA ASP A 211 -21.96 15.37 -23.41
C ASP A 211 -21.09 14.75 -24.51
N LYS A 212 -20.00 15.41 -24.87
CA LYS A 212 -19.02 14.86 -25.83
C LYS A 212 -18.32 13.59 -25.30
N ILE A 213 -17.96 13.58 -24.04
CA ILE A 213 -17.33 12.41 -23.37
C ILE A 213 -18.30 11.24 -23.38
N LYS A 214 -19.55 11.45 -22.95
CA LYS A 214 -20.58 10.41 -22.93
C LYS A 214 -20.84 9.83 -24.32
N ALA A 215 -20.98 10.68 -25.32
CA ALA A 215 -21.13 10.25 -26.70
C ALA A 215 -19.90 9.48 -27.23
N PHE A 216 -18.69 9.87 -26.82
CA PHE A 216 -17.46 9.18 -27.22
C PHE A 216 -17.31 7.82 -26.53
N LEU A 217 -17.61 7.75 -25.24
CA LEU A 217 -17.56 6.52 -24.45
C LEU A 217 -18.72 5.59 -24.79
N ASP A 218 -19.79 6.12 -25.40
CA ASP A 218 -21.08 5.44 -25.58
C ASP A 218 -21.61 4.96 -24.20
N SER A 219 -21.61 5.88 -23.25
CA SER A 219 -21.96 5.65 -21.86
C SER A 219 -22.59 6.89 -21.25
N ASP A 220 -23.55 6.68 -20.37
CA ASP A 220 -24.14 7.77 -19.57
C ASP A 220 -23.37 8.03 -18.26
N LEU A 221 -22.35 7.23 -17.96
CA LEU A 221 -21.54 7.26 -16.75
C LEU A 221 -22.36 7.02 -15.47
N THR A 222 -23.35 6.14 -15.53
CA THR A 222 -24.18 5.76 -14.37
C THR A 222 -23.86 4.38 -13.84
N ASP A 223 -23.25 3.52 -14.65
CA ASP A 223 -22.82 2.18 -14.25
C ASP A 223 -21.62 2.26 -13.30
N ARG A 224 -21.78 1.68 -12.11
CA ARG A 224 -20.75 1.72 -11.06
C ARG A 224 -19.50 0.92 -11.42
N ASP A 225 -19.64 -0.19 -12.09
CA ASP A 225 -18.52 -1.04 -12.48
C ASP A 225 -17.73 -0.39 -13.61
N GLU A 226 -18.39 0.26 -14.56
CA GLU A 226 -17.75 1.08 -15.59
C GLU A 226 -16.98 2.26 -14.99
N ILE A 227 -17.61 2.99 -14.05
CA ILE A 227 -16.96 4.11 -13.36
C ILE A 227 -15.72 3.64 -12.61
N LEU A 228 -15.82 2.53 -11.87
CA LEU A 228 -14.67 1.94 -11.18
C LEU A 228 -13.58 1.53 -12.17
N TYR A 229 -13.94 0.93 -13.29
CA TYR A 229 -12.98 0.52 -14.31
C TYR A 229 -12.28 1.73 -14.97
N LEU A 230 -13.00 2.81 -15.22
CA LEU A 230 -12.42 4.07 -15.68
C LEU A 230 -11.44 4.66 -14.66
N LEU A 231 -11.81 4.71 -13.38
CA LEU A 231 -10.92 5.19 -12.30
C LEU A 231 -9.67 4.33 -12.17
N LEU A 232 -9.79 3.01 -12.17
CA LEU A 232 -8.64 2.10 -12.16
C LEU A 232 -7.76 2.28 -13.40
N SER A 233 -8.36 2.54 -14.56
CA SER A 233 -7.62 2.79 -15.80
C SER A 233 -6.79 4.07 -15.74
N PHE A 234 -7.29 5.15 -15.13
CA PHE A 234 -6.49 6.35 -14.88
C PHE A 234 -5.27 6.04 -14.00
N HIS A 235 -5.47 5.33 -12.88
CA HIS A 235 -4.37 4.95 -11.99
C HIS A 235 -3.33 4.03 -12.66
N LEU A 236 -3.76 3.11 -13.52
CA LEU A 236 -2.86 2.23 -14.28
C LEU A 236 -2.01 3.03 -15.28
N MET A 237 -2.60 4.01 -15.95
CA MET A 237 -1.87 4.87 -16.87
C MET A 237 -0.87 5.78 -16.15
N ASP A 238 -1.24 6.35 -15.00
CA ASP A 238 -0.32 7.13 -14.16
C ASP A 238 0.88 6.28 -13.74
N MET A 239 0.64 5.05 -13.29
CA MET A 239 1.69 4.14 -12.87
C MET A 239 2.65 3.78 -14.01
N GLU A 240 2.14 3.63 -15.24
CA GLU A 240 2.98 3.35 -16.42
C GLU A 240 3.85 4.54 -16.79
N GLU A 241 3.32 5.76 -16.73
CA GLU A 241 4.08 7.01 -16.96
C GLU A 241 5.18 7.23 -15.91
N GLU A 242 4.88 6.99 -14.63
CA GLU A 242 5.87 7.06 -13.56
C GLU A 242 7.03 6.07 -13.77
N ASN A 243 6.71 4.83 -14.18
CA ASN A 243 7.71 3.80 -14.44
C ASN A 243 8.59 4.13 -15.65
N GLN A 244 8.05 4.75 -16.70
CA GLN A 244 8.81 5.22 -17.87
C GLN A 244 9.78 6.34 -17.50
N ASN A 245 9.32 7.32 -16.71
CA ASN A 245 10.13 8.45 -16.24
C ASN A 245 11.25 8.03 -15.28
N THR A 246 11.08 6.93 -14.55
CA THR A 246 12.11 6.41 -13.63
C THR A 246 13.20 5.62 -14.34
N ASN A 247 12.93 5.11 -15.55
CA ASN A 247 13.84 4.30 -16.34
C ASN A 247 14.55 5.08 -17.46
N ALA A 248 14.24 6.36 -17.62
CA ALA A 248 14.86 7.30 -18.56
C ALA A 248 15.94 8.14 -17.88
#